data_128d0b5e0fdf1f14c117fa910f1ab831
#
_entry.id   128d0b5e0fdf1f14c117fa910f1ab831
#
_cell.length_a   1.000
_cell.length_b   1.000
_cell.length_c   1.000
_cell.angle_alpha   90.00
_cell.angle_beta   90.00
_cell.angle_gamma   90.00
#
_symmetry.space_group_name_H-M   'P 1'
#
loop_
_entity.id
_entity.type
_entity.pdbx_description
1 polymer ?
#
loop_
_entity_poly.entity_id
_entity_poly.type
_entity_poly.pdbx_seq_one_letter_code
_entity_poly.pdbx_strand_id
1 'polypeptide(L)'
;MTQVIEYNENNYSDFEWFEGFAVIRFYADWCKPCVQNFPVFAELAKHYTEVNPEVKFGKINVDQSPILTLRYNAYGLPSTLIFRNGEIIKRIAGVKSLTEMKAILALVLNDSYG
;
A
#
# COMPACT_ATOMS: atom_id res chain seq x y z
N MET A 1 -5.70 3.88 16.98
CA MET A 1 -5.67 2.53 16.39
C MET A 1 -5.01 2.62 15.02
N THR A 2 -4.06 1.76 14.75
CA THR A 2 -3.42 1.76 13.42
C THR A 2 -4.39 1.21 12.38
N GLN A 3 -4.36 1.81 11.20
CA GLN A 3 -5.19 1.38 10.07
C GLN A 3 -4.38 0.60 9.05
N VAL A 4 -3.08 0.40 9.30
CA VAL A 4 -2.20 -0.33 8.39
C VAL A 4 -2.04 -1.76 8.89
N ILE A 5 -2.48 -2.71 8.09
CA ILE A 5 -2.43 -4.13 8.43
C ILE A 5 -1.12 -4.72 7.92
N GLU A 6 -0.43 -5.49 8.78
CA GLU A 6 0.77 -6.23 8.34
C GLU A 6 0.33 -7.49 7.61
N TYR A 7 0.63 -7.56 6.32
CA TYR A 7 0.31 -8.73 5.49
C TYR A 7 1.53 -9.60 5.27
N ASN A 8 1.29 -10.88 5.09
CA ASN A 8 2.31 -11.89 4.82
C ASN A 8 1.69 -13.02 4.00
N GLU A 9 2.43 -14.10 3.84
CA GLU A 9 2.00 -15.24 3.02
C GLU A 9 0.82 -16.01 3.63
N ASN A 10 0.49 -15.75 4.89
CA ASN A 10 -0.63 -16.43 5.56
C ASN A 10 -1.95 -15.65 5.48
N ASN A 11 -1.90 -14.33 5.31
CA ASN A 11 -3.11 -13.51 5.36
C ASN A 11 -3.32 -12.57 4.17
N TYR A 12 -2.46 -12.64 3.15
CA TYR A 12 -2.55 -11.71 2.01
C TYR A 12 -3.86 -11.82 1.24
N SER A 13 -4.56 -12.94 1.34
CA SER A 13 -5.85 -13.09 0.68
C SER A 13 -6.87 -12.05 1.14
N ASP A 14 -6.69 -11.49 2.33
CA ASP A 14 -7.56 -10.45 2.85
C ASP A 14 -7.62 -9.23 1.91
N PHE A 15 -6.49 -8.87 1.28
CA PHE A 15 -6.52 -7.75 0.34
C PHE A 15 -6.60 -8.23 -1.11
N GLU A 16 -6.04 -9.39 -1.44
CA GLU A 16 -6.01 -9.86 -2.83
C GLU A 16 -7.40 -10.25 -3.32
N TRP A 17 -8.24 -10.81 -2.45
CA TRP A 17 -9.59 -11.21 -2.81
C TRP A 17 -10.64 -10.18 -2.41
N PHE A 18 -10.20 -9.04 -1.93
CA PHE A 18 -11.08 -7.96 -1.52
C PHE A 18 -11.66 -7.25 -2.74
N GLU A 19 -12.98 -7.08 -2.76
CA GLU A 19 -13.65 -6.30 -3.79
C GLU A 19 -13.60 -4.83 -3.38
N GLY A 20 -12.71 -4.07 -3.99
CA GLY A 20 -12.48 -2.68 -3.67
C GLY A 20 -11.01 -2.36 -3.79
N PHE A 21 -10.62 -1.22 -3.23
CA PHE A 21 -9.25 -0.73 -3.30
C PHE A 21 -8.43 -1.15 -2.10
N ALA A 22 -7.18 -1.53 -2.36
CA ALA A 22 -6.20 -1.80 -1.31
C ALA A 22 -4.89 -1.11 -1.69
N VAL A 23 -4.31 -0.40 -0.73
CA VAL A 23 -3.06 0.33 -0.89
C VAL A 23 -2.02 -0.41 -0.05
N ILE A 24 -1.06 -1.05 -0.71
CA ILE A 24 -0.12 -1.96 -0.06
C ILE A 24 1.29 -1.45 -0.23
N ARG A 25 1.98 -1.24 0.89
CA ARG A 25 3.36 -0.76 0.94
C ARG A 25 4.32 -1.93 1.15
N PHE A 26 5.34 -2.01 0.31
CA PHE A 26 6.42 -2.99 0.46
C PHE A 26 7.62 -2.29 1.09
N TYR A 27 8.20 -2.91 2.10
CA TYR A 27 9.28 -2.32 2.89
C TYR A 27 10.21 -3.39 3.43
N ALA A 28 11.32 -2.93 4.03
CA ALA A 28 12.22 -3.78 4.79
C ALA A 28 12.75 -2.99 5.98
N ASP A 29 13.10 -3.68 7.05
CA ASP A 29 13.60 -3.03 8.26
C ASP A 29 14.97 -2.38 8.04
N TRP A 30 15.78 -2.92 7.14
CA TRP A 30 17.08 -2.36 6.79
C TRP A 30 16.99 -1.18 5.81
N CYS A 31 15.84 -0.94 5.25
CA CYS A 31 15.62 0.14 4.28
C CYS A 31 15.39 1.45 5.03
N LYS A 32 16.42 2.27 5.12
CA LYS A 32 16.34 3.53 5.86
C LYS A 32 15.24 4.47 5.33
N PRO A 33 15.12 4.69 4.01
CA PRO A 33 14.02 5.51 3.49
C PRO A 33 12.65 4.95 3.85
N CYS A 34 12.50 3.62 3.90
CA CYS A 34 11.25 2.99 4.29
C CYS A 34 10.87 3.36 5.72
N VAL A 35 11.84 3.24 6.63
CA VAL A 35 11.62 3.53 8.05
C VAL A 35 11.30 5.01 8.25
N GLN A 36 12.08 5.87 7.62
CA GLN A 36 11.91 7.32 7.77
C GLN A 36 10.59 7.82 7.19
N ASN A 37 10.13 7.20 6.13
CA ASN A 37 8.91 7.66 5.42
C ASN A 37 7.64 6.96 5.91
N PHE A 38 7.75 5.92 6.72
CA PHE A 38 6.54 5.19 7.18
C PHE A 38 5.50 6.11 7.83
N PRO A 39 5.87 7.13 8.64
CA PRO A 39 4.87 8.02 9.24
C PRO A 39 3.96 8.69 8.21
N VAL A 40 4.47 8.98 7.01
CA VAL A 40 3.65 9.54 5.92
C VAL A 40 2.60 8.53 5.49
N PHE A 41 2.98 7.27 5.33
CA PHE A 41 2.03 6.22 4.95
C PHE A 41 0.98 5.99 6.03
N ALA A 42 1.38 6.01 7.29
CA ALA A 42 0.46 5.86 8.42
C ALA A 42 -0.55 7.02 8.45
N GLU A 43 -0.07 8.23 8.20
CA GLU A 43 -0.95 9.42 8.17
C GLU A 43 -1.92 9.36 6.99
N LEU A 44 -1.45 8.86 5.85
CA LEU A 44 -2.29 8.66 4.69
C LEU A 44 -3.42 7.66 5.00
N ALA A 45 -3.08 6.55 5.65
CA ALA A 45 -4.07 5.54 6.04
C ALA A 45 -5.10 6.13 7.00
N LYS A 46 -4.65 6.92 7.97
CA LYS A 46 -5.52 7.59 8.92
C LYS A 46 -6.50 8.52 8.22
N HIS A 47 -6.00 9.30 7.26
CA HIS A 47 -6.84 10.22 6.50
C HIS A 47 -7.95 9.45 5.76
N TYR A 48 -7.60 8.37 5.08
CA TYR A 48 -8.58 7.60 4.30
C TYR A 48 -9.53 6.80 5.19
N THR A 49 -9.13 6.45 6.41
CA THR A 49 -10.05 5.84 7.36
C THR A 49 -11.23 6.77 7.66
N GLU A 50 -10.97 8.08 7.66
CA GLU A 50 -12.01 9.08 7.95
C GLU A 50 -12.85 9.43 6.72
N VAL A 51 -12.22 9.55 5.55
CA VAL A 51 -12.95 10.06 4.36
C VAL A 51 -13.40 8.96 3.41
N ASN A 52 -12.78 7.78 3.46
CA ASN A 52 -13.10 6.69 2.56
C ASN A 52 -12.72 5.36 3.23
N PRO A 53 -13.46 4.97 4.30
CA PRO A 53 -13.06 3.86 5.17
C PRO A 53 -13.05 2.50 4.51
N GLU A 54 -13.63 2.33 3.32
CA GLU A 54 -13.62 1.06 2.62
C GLU A 54 -12.29 0.77 1.93
N VAL A 55 -11.38 1.74 1.83
CA VAL A 55 -10.04 1.50 1.25
C VAL A 55 -9.18 0.80 2.30
N LYS A 56 -8.62 -0.35 1.93
CA LYS A 56 -7.71 -1.09 2.82
C LYS A 56 -6.30 -0.55 2.69
N PHE A 57 -5.60 -0.46 3.82
CA PHE A 57 -4.19 -0.09 3.85
C PHE A 57 -3.40 -1.21 4.52
N GLY A 58 -2.31 -1.60 3.89
CA GLY A 58 -1.47 -2.65 4.43
C GLY A 58 -0.02 -2.47 4.08
N LYS A 59 0.83 -3.29 4.69
CA LYS A 59 2.27 -3.30 4.43
C LYS A 59 2.77 -4.73 4.40
N ILE A 60 3.81 -4.96 3.61
CA ILE A 60 4.45 -6.27 3.47
C ILE A 60 5.95 -6.09 3.64
N ASN A 61 6.53 -6.83 4.58
CA ASN A 61 7.97 -6.88 4.77
C ASN A 61 8.55 -7.87 3.75
N VAL A 62 9.39 -7.37 2.84
CA VAL A 62 9.90 -8.19 1.73
C VAL A 62 10.79 -9.34 2.20
N ASP A 63 11.47 -9.17 3.33
CA ASP A 63 12.32 -10.22 3.88
C ASP A 63 11.52 -11.36 4.49
N GLN A 64 10.36 -11.03 5.06
CA GLN A 64 9.48 -12.02 5.67
C GLN A 64 8.51 -12.63 4.67
N SER A 65 8.30 -11.98 3.53
CA SER A 65 7.35 -12.44 2.52
C SER A 65 7.97 -12.38 1.13
N PRO A 66 9.04 -13.15 0.89
CA PRO A 66 9.72 -13.11 -0.40
C PRO A 66 8.86 -13.60 -1.56
N ILE A 67 7.95 -14.52 -1.30
CA ILE A 67 7.07 -15.05 -2.34
C ILE A 67 6.12 -13.97 -2.84
N LEU A 68 5.53 -13.19 -1.92
CA LEU A 68 4.65 -12.08 -2.31
C LEU A 68 5.42 -10.99 -3.05
N THR A 69 6.66 -10.74 -2.64
CA THR A 69 7.52 -9.76 -3.29
C THR A 69 7.75 -10.14 -4.75
N LEU A 70 8.02 -11.41 -5.01
CA LEU A 70 8.19 -11.92 -6.38
C LEU A 70 6.87 -11.90 -7.14
N ARG A 71 5.79 -12.34 -6.50
CA ARG A 71 4.45 -12.41 -7.11
C ARG A 71 4.02 -11.06 -7.68
N TYR A 72 4.25 -9.99 -6.93
CA TYR A 72 3.80 -8.65 -7.33
C TYR A 72 4.90 -7.82 -7.98
N ASN A 73 6.09 -8.37 -8.17
CA ASN A 73 7.24 -7.67 -8.76
C ASN A 73 7.55 -6.37 -8.02
N ALA A 74 7.57 -6.43 -6.70
CA ALA A 74 7.80 -5.26 -5.87
C ALA A 74 9.29 -5.04 -5.65
N TYR A 75 9.98 -4.56 -6.68
CA TYR A 75 11.42 -4.28 -6.63
C TYR A 75 11.66 -2.80 -6.34
N GLY A 76 12.70 -2.53 -5.55
CA GLY A 76 12.98 -1.18 -5.09
C GLY A 76 12.07 -0.83 -3.91
N LEU A 77 12.65 -0.18 -2.89
CA LEU A 77 11.92 0.10 -1.66
C LEU A 77 12.09 1.56 -1.24
N PRO A 78 11.07 2.17 -0.66
CA PRO A 78 9.73 1.64 -0.52
C PRO A 78 9.00 1.60 -1.86
N SER A 79 8.04 0.71 -1.98
CA SER A 79 7.20 0.62 -3.17
C SER A 79 5.76 0.47 -2.71
N THR A 80 4.85 1.22 -3.32
CA THR A 80 3.44 1.15 -2.97
C THR A 80 2.64 0.72 -4.18
N LEU A 81 1.86 -0.34 -4.00
CA LEU A 81 1.00 -0.86 -5.06
C LEU A 81 -0.46 -0.61 -4.68
N ILE A 82 -1.23 -0.14 -5.65
CA ILE A 82 -2.66 0.04 -5.45
C ILE A 82 -3.39 -1.06 -6.22
N PHE A 83 -4.20 -1.81 -5.49
CA PHE A 83 -4.99 -2.90 -6.03
C PHE A 83 -6.45 -2.48 -6.12
N ARG A 84 -7.14 -2.95 -7.15
CA ARG A 84 -8.60 -2.89 -7.23
C ARG A 84 -9.10 -4.27 -7.59
N ASN A 85 -9.94 -4.82 -6.73
CA ASN A 85 -10.48 -6.18 -6.89
C ASN A 85 -9.36 -7.20 -7.12
N GLY A 86 -8.26 -7.06 -6.39
CA GLY A 86 -7.11 -7.96 -6.45
C GLY A 86 -6.14 -7.72 -7.59
N GLU A 87 -6.40 -6.76 -8.47
CA GLU A 87 -5.52 -6.44 -9.59
C GLU A 87 -4.75 -5.15 -9.34
N ILE A 88 -3.47 -5.15 -9.71
CA ILE A 88 -2.63 -3.96 -9.56
C ILE A 88 -3.03 -2.94 -10.62
N ILE A 89 -3.47 -1.77 -10.18
CA ILE A 89 -3.86 -0.69 -11.09
C ILE A 89 -2.87 0.47 -11.08
N LYS A 90 -1.99 0.53 -10.07
CA LYS A 90 -0.99 1.60 -9.98
C LYS A 90 0.22 1.12 -9.19
N ARG A 91 1.41 1.47 -9.67
CA ARG A 91 2.68 1.23 -8.97
C ARG A 91 3.31 2.58 -8.68
N ILE A 92 3.70 2.79 -7.41
CA ILE A 92 4.32 4.03 -6.96
C ILE A 92 5.69 3.67 -6.41
N ALA A 93 6.74 4.10 -7.09
CA ALA A 93 8.10 3.79 -6.70
C ALA A 93 8.67 4.89 -5.81
N GLY A 94 9.38 4.47 -4.75
CA GLY A 94 10.15 5.38 -3.93
C GLY A 94 9.33 6.18 -2.92
N VAL A 95 10.02 7.13 -2.29
CA VAL A 95 9.46 7.98 -1.25
C VAL A 95 8.63 9.10 -1.87
N LYS A 96 7.43 9.29 -1.33
CA LYS A 96 6.56 10.39 -1.73
C LYS A 96 6.11 11.15 -0.49
N SER A 97 5.83 12.43 -0.64
CA SER A 97 5.26 13.23 0.44
C SER A 97 3.78 12.87 0.65
N LEU A 98 3.24 13.29 1.78
CA LEU A 98 1.81 13.09 2.04
C LEU A 98 0.95 13.77 0.97
N THR A 99 1.31 14.99 0.58
CA THR A 99 0.58 15.73 -0.46
C THR A 99 0.61 14.99 -1.79
N GLU A 100 1.78 14.46 -2.18
CA GLU A 100 1.90 13.69 -3.41
C GLU A 100 1.06 12.42 -3.36
N MET A 101 1.09 11.70 -2.23
CA MET A 101 0.32 10.47 -2.09
C MET A 101 -1.18 10.75 -2.14
N LYS A 102 -1.64 11.81 -1.48
CA LYS A 102 -3.06 12.18 -1.54
C LYS A 102 -3.49 12.52 -2.96
N ALA A 103 -2.65 13.24 -3.70
CA ALA A 103 -2.96 13.59 -5.10
C ALA A 103 -3.05 12.33 -5.97
N ILE A 104 -2.11 11.39 -5.81
CA ILE A 104 -2.10 10.16 -6.59
C ILE A 104 -3.35 9.32 -6.27
N LEU A 105 -3.66 9.15 -4.99
CA LEU A 105 -4.83 8.35 -4.60
C LEU A 105 -6.13 8.99 -5.07
N ALA A 106 -6.24 10.31 -5.00
CA ALA A 106 -7.42 11.01 -5.47
C ALA A 106 -7.68 10.71 -6.95
N LEU A 107 -6.62 10.76 -7.77
CA LEU A 107 -6.73 10.46 -9.19
C LEU A 107 -7.09 9.00 -9.44
N VAL A 108 -6.38 8.09 -8.77
CA VAL A 108 -6.59 6.65 -9.00
C VAL A 108 -7.98 6.22 -8.56
N LEU A 109 -8.44 6.67 -7.40
CA LEU A 109 -9.76 6.29 -6.87
C LEU A 109 -10.88 6.88 -7.72
N ASN A 110 -10.72 8.10 -8.20
CA ASN A 110 -11.74 8.74 -9.04
C ASN A 110 -11.79 8.15 -10.45
N ASP A 111 -10.62 7.95 -11.08
CA ASP A 111 -10.56 7.44 -12.46
C ASP A 111 -11.17 6.04 -12.56
N SER A 112 -11.09 5.26 -11.49
CA SER A 112 -11.62 3.90 -11.48
C SER A 112 -13.15 3.85 -11.51
N TYR A 113 -13.81 4.95 -11.26
CA TYR A 113 -15.27 5.05 -11.35
C TYR A 113 -15.74 5.72 -12.64
N GLY A 114 -14.81 6.31 -13.34
CA GLY A 114 -15.11 7.01 -14.59
C GLY A 114 -15.08 6.10 -15.80
#